data_bc1a3cc01b97132034797afacff66b56
#
_entry.id   bc1a3cc01b97132034797afacff66b56
#
_cell.length_a   1.000
_cell.length_b   1.000
_cell.length_c   1.000
_cell.angle_alpha   90.00
_cell.angle_beta   90.00
_cell.angle_gamma   90.00
#
_symmetry.space_group_name_H-M   'P 1'
#
loop_
_entity.id
_entity.type
_entity.pdbx_description
1 polymer ?
#
loop_
_entity_poly.entity_id
_entity_poly.type
_entity_poly.pdbx_seq_one_letter_code
_entity_poly.pdbx_strand_id
1 'polypeptide(L)'
;MPNLDRLPGCALAILTALAAFLVLAAAPARAADDAPEHEDWTARFQSTYIMQKKPGFTARYSGANSLLTTREQSYTLSATAHFGVRAWDGGELYFNPEMALGEPLSNLTGLGGYYNGEITRAGGSNPTFYRQRLFLRQTWNLGGEREHIDADLNRMAGFVDRNHVVLTVGNFSTLDIFDDNAYAKDPRTQFMNWGNMTYAAYDYAADARGFGWGFAAEWYRADGWVFRIGRMTGPREPNMLPTDPRIGKHYGDQIEIERAHEIGGQPGKVRVLGWRNRAVTASFRDALDYLRANPGGDPQTILKVRNGEKIKYGIGLNVEQAIDENLGVFLRAMKADGRTETYAFTEVDGSLSLGGALKGAAWGRAQDTFGVALLRNTLSPDRRAYLAAGGISFFIGDGALNYRPERIAEAYYSLELLKNTTLTLNAQHFANPAYNADRGPVNIFGMRLHTEF
;
A
#
# COMPACT_ATOMS: atom_id res chain seq x y z
N MET A 1 -25.19 -28.02 17.18
CA MET A 1 -24.82 -27.10 18.26
C MET A 1 -23.52 -26.42 17.84
N PRO A 2 -23.47 -25.10 17.65
CA PRO A 2 -22.26 -24.41 17.29
C PRO A 2 -21.37 -24.23 18.53
N ASN A 3 -20.09 -24.58 18.40
CA ASN A 3 -19.07 -24.43 19.44
C ASN A 3 -18.87 -22.96 19.81
N LEU A 4 -19.25 -22.62 21.03
CA LEU A 4 -19.11 -21.31 21.68
C LEU A 4 -17.70 -21.07 22.31
N ASP A 5 -16.77 -22.02 22.17
CA ASP A 5 -15.50 -22.02 22.93
C ASP A 5 -14.35 -21.20 22.32
N ARG A 6 -14.57 -20.44 21.24
CA ARG A 6 -13.54 -19.58 20.63
C ARG A 6 -13.69 -18.07 20.90
N LEU A 7 -14.64 -17.66 21.73
CA LEU A 7 -14.88 -16.25 22.06
C LEU A 7 -13.96 -15.59 23.12
N PRO A 8 -13.30 -16.31 24.06
CA PRO A 8 -12.56 -15.60 25.10
C PRO A 8 -11.27 -14.90 24.63
N GLY A 9 -10.57 -15.45 23.63
CA GLY A 9 -9.30 -14.86 23.16
C GLY A 9 -9.47 -13.58 22.34
N CYS A 10 -10.43 -13.54 21.43
CA CYS A 10 -10.72 -12.35 20.62
C CYS A 10 -11.35 -11.22 21.46
N ALA A 11 -12.25 -11.55 22.40
CA ALA A 11 -12.86 -10.55 23.27
C ALA A 11 -11.83 -9.91 24.21
N LEU A 12 -10.87 -10.68 24.72
CA LEU A 12 -9.79 -10.16 25.58
C LEU A 12 -8.80 -9.32 24.79
N ALA A 13 -8.44 -9.71 23.55
CA ALA A 13 -7.58 -8.92 22.68
C ALA A 13 -8.26 -7.60 22.25
N ILE A 14 -9.56 -7.62 21.99
CA ILE A 14 -10.35 -6.41 21.70
C ILE A 14 -10.46 -5.52 22.93
N LEU A 15 -10.68 -6.08 24.13
CA LEU A 15 -10.76 -5.34 25.39
C LEU A 15 -9.40 -4.76 25.81
N THR A 16 -8.29 -5.49 25.61
CA THR A 16 -6.94 -4.96 25.87
C THR A 16 -6.53 -3.93 24.85
N ALA A 17 -6.88 -4.07 23.58
CA ALA A 17 -6.70 -3.05 22.56
C ALA A 17 -7.53 -1.80 22.83
N LEU A 18 -8.82 -1.94 23.23
CA LEU A 18 -9.67 -0.83 23.66
C LEU A 18 -9.16 -0.17 24.97
N ALA A 19 -8.65 -0.93 25.92
CA ALA A 19 -8.08 -0.39 27.15
C ALA A 19 -6.75 0.35 26.89
N ALA A 20 -5.88 -0.19 26.05
CA ALA A 20 -4.69 0.52 25.57
C ALA A 20 -5.05 1.77 24.76
N PHE A 21 -6.10 1.71 23.96
CA PHE A 21 -6.68 2.83 23.22
C PHE A 21 -7.19 3.93 24.16
N LEU A 22 -7.91 3.56 25.23
CA LEU A 22 -8.45 4.51 26.22
C LEU A 22 -7.36 5.13 27.10
N VAL A 23 -6.32 4.40 27.43
CA VAL A 23 -5.17 4.92 28.21
C VAL A 23 -4.32 5.87 27.36
N LEU A 24 -4.14 5.60 26.07
CA LEU A 24 -3.42 6.48 25.15
C LEU A 24 -4.26 7.71 24.73
N ALA A 25 -5.59 7.59 24.65
CA ALA A 25 -6.49 8.72 24.42
C ALA A 25 -6.53 9.71 25.59
N ALA A 26 -6.06 9.30 26.78
CA ALA A 26 -5.94 10.15 27.97
C ALA A 26 -4.60 10.93 28.03
N ALA A 27 -3.64 10.69 27.12
CA ALA A 27 -2.46 11.51 27.02
C ALA A 27 -2.85 12.93 26.57
N PRO A 28 -2.31 14.00 27.17
CA PRO A 28 -2.66 15.36 26.79
C PRO A 28 -2.25 15.59 25.32
N ALA A 29 -3.25 15.63 24.43
CA ALA A 29 -3.02 16.04 23.05
C ALA A 29 -2.51 17.48 23.05
N ARG A 30 -1.33 17.72 22.49
CA ARG A 30 -0.83 19.08 22.25
C ARG A 30 -1.85 19.79 21.33
N ALA A 31 -2.31 20.96 21.72
CA ALA A 31 -3.24 21.73 20.93
C ALA A 31 -2.61 22.10 19.57
N ALA A 32 -3.41 22.10 18.50
CA ALA A 32 -2.91 22.44 17.17
C ALA A 32 -2.37 23.89 17.07
N ASP A 33 -2.77 24.77 17.99
CA ASP A 33 -2.27 26.14 18.09
C ASP A 33 -0.83 26.26 18.69
N ASP A 34 -0.27 25.14 19.19
CA ASP A 34 1.08 25.07 19.79
C ASP A 34 2.02 24.16 18.97
N ALA A 35 1.78 23.95 17.69
CA ALA A 35 2.70 23.19 16.85
C ALA A 35 4.07 23.92 16.81
N PRO A 36 5.19 23.27 17.19
CA PRO A 36 6.48 23.94 17.21
C PRO A 36 6.92 24.30 15.81
N GLU A 37 7.45 25.52 15.62
CA GLU A 37 8.08 25.90 14.35
C GLU A 37 9.31 25.05 14.02
N HIS A 38 9.93 24.47 15.04
CA HIS A 38 11.13 23.62 14.91
C HIS A 38 11.13 22.52 15.97
N GLU A 39 11.45 21.30 15.54
CA GLU A 39 11.58 20.14 16.43
C GLU A 39 13.00 19.58 16.36
N ASP A 40 13.63 19.34 17.51
CA ASP A 40 14.92 18.63 17.61
C ASP A 40 14.75 17.13 17.81
N TRP A 41 13.60 16.72 18.34
CA TRP A 41 13.18 15.33 18.49
C TRP A 41 11.66 15.21 18.42
N THR A 42 11.21 14.02 18.12
CA THR A 42 9.79 13.71 18.07
C THR A 42 9.49 12.30 18.56
N ALA A 43 8.34 12.14 19.21
CA ALA A 43 7.76 10.85 19.54
C ALA A 43 6.27 10.91 19.24
N ARG A 44 5.82 10.15 18.24
CA ARG A 44 4.43 10.07 17.81
C ARG A 44 3.97 8.63 17.82
N PHE A 45 2.68 8.42 17.86
CA PHE A 45 2.08 7.11 17.91
C PHE A 45 0.84 7.05 17.03
N GLN A 46 0.63 5.93 16.34
CA GLN A 46 -0.63 5.65 15.67
C GLN A 46 -1.07 4.21 15.91
N SER A 47 -2.37 4.00 15.90
CA SER A 47 -2.97 2.66 15.92
C SER A 47 -4.17 2.58 14.99
N THR A 48 -4.30 1.46 14.29
CA THR A 48 -5.36 1.24 13.31
C THR A 48 -5.94 -0.16 13.46
N TYR A 49 -7.24 -0.22 13.71
CA TYR A 49 -8.02 -1.46 13.67
C TYR A 49 -8.95 -1.45 12.47
N ILE A 50 -8.85 -2.46 11.60
CA ILE A 50 -9.74 -2.64 10.45
C ILE A 50 -10.45 -3.98 10.59
N MET A 51 -11.77 -3.97 10.46
CA MET A 51 -12.61 -5.17 10.35
C MET A 51 -13.35 -5.14 9.01
N GLN A 52 -13.35 -6.25 8.30
CA GLN A 52 -14.04 -6.37 7.01
C GLN A 52 -14.86 -7.66 6.95
N LYS A 53 -16.01 -7.58 6.29
CA LYS A 53 -16.93 -8.70 6.06
C LYS A 53 -17.18 -8.86 4.58
N LYS A 54 -17.04 -10.09 4.11
CA LYS A 54 -17.36 -10.53 2.76
C LYS A 54 -18.57 -11.45 2.84
N PRO A 55 -19.77 -11.08 2.34
CA PRO A 55 -20.88 -11.99 2.14
C PRO A 55 -20.52 -13.16 1.20
N GLY A 56 -21.33 -14.20 1.20
CA GLY A 56 -21.24 -15.24 0.20
C GLY A 56 -21.50 -14.70 -1.21
N PHE A 57 -20.90 -15.32 -2.21
CA PHE A 57 -21.11 -15.02 -3.61
C PHE A 57 -21.11 -16.30 -4.47
N THR A 58 -21.45 -16.21 -5.75
CA THR A 58 -21.51 -17.35 -6.65
C THR A 58 -20.27 -17.49 -7.51
N ALA A 59 -19.84 -18.72 -7.75
CA ALA A 59 -18.79 -19.06 -8.69
C ALA A 59 -19.13 -20.38 -9.38
N ARG A 60 -18.81 -20.52 -10.66
CA ARG A 60 -19.04 -21.77 -11.40
C ARG A 60 -18.07 -22.88 -11.00
N TYR A 61 -16.85 -22.50 -10.60
CA TYR A 61 -15.80 -23.41 -10.13
C TYR A 61 -14.86 -22.68 -9.17
N SER A 62 -14.02 -23.44 -8.47
CA SER A 62 -12.98 -22.93 -7.58
C SER A 62 -11.73 -23.78 -7.72
N GLY A 63 -10.58 -23.13 -7.69
CA GLY A 63 -9.25 -23.73 -7.65
C GLY A 63 -8.52 -23.41 -6.35
N ALA A 64 -7.24 -23.74 -6.27
CA ALA A 64 -6.44 -23.65 -5.04
C ALA A 64 -6.29 -22.22 -4.53
N ASN A 65 -6.16 -21.23 -5.43
CA ASN A 65 -6.01 -19.81 -5.06
C ASN A 65 -7.28 -19.00 -5.38
N SER A 66 -8.45 -19.62 -5.27
CA SER A 66 -9.72 -18.92 -5.41
C SER A 66 -10.14 -18.23 -4.12
N LEU A 67 -10.75 -17.05 -4.25
CA LEU A 67 -11.51 -16.43 -3.16
C LEU A 67 -12.65 -17.37 -2.74
N LEU A 68 -12.78 -17.70 -1.48
CA LEU A 68 -13.83 -18.59 -0.97
C LEU A 68 -15.22 -17.99 -1.21
N THR A 69 -16.15 -18.82 -1.70
CA THR A 69 -17.52 -18.39 -2.02
C THR A 69 -18.39 -18.19 -0.77
N THR A 70 -17.98 -18.73 0.35
CA THR A 70 -18.67 -18.61 1.64
C THR A 70 -18.51 -17.21 2.26
N ARG A 71 -19.35 -16.89 3.23
CA ARG A 71 -19.18 -15.68 4.06
C ARG A 71 -17.89 -15.77 4.86
N GLU A 72 -17.13 -14.68 4.89
CA GLU A 72 -15.89 -14.56 5.66
C GLU A 72 -15.81 -13.22 6.40
N GLN A 73 -14.96 -13.19 7.39
CA GLN A 73 -14.57 -11.98 8.13
C GLN A 73 -13.05 -11.90 8.19
N SER A 74 -12.51 -10.70 8.04
CA SER A 74 -11.10 -10.35 8.15
C SER A 74 -10.93 -9.24 9.18
N TYR A 75 -9.78 -9.19 9.80
CA TYR A 75 -9.38 -8.04 10.62
C TYR A 75 -7.87 -7.82 10.56
N THR A 76 -7.46 -6.57 10.83
CA THR A 76 -6.08 -6.19 11.11
C THR A 76 -6.04 -5.23 12.28
N LEU A 77 -4.99 -5.32 13.08
CA LEU A 77 -4.63 -4.34 14.10
C LEU A 77 -3.15 -4.03 13.94
N SER A 78 -2.81 -2.76 13.79
CA SER A 78 -1.45 -2.27 13.81
C SER A 78 -1.29 -1.16 14.85
N ALA A 79 -0.11 -1.09 15.48
CA ALA A 79 0.26 -0.05 16.42
C ALA A 79 1.73 0.30 16.18
N THR A 80 2.01 1.55 15.82
CA THR A 80 3.34 2.02 15.45
C THR A 80 3.73 3.20 16.32
N ALA A 81 4.91 3.14 16.92
CA ALA A 81 5.55 4.31 17.50
C ALA A 81 6.56 4.89 16.51
N HIS A 82 6.65 6.21 16.46
CA HIS A 82 7.52 6.97 15.56
C HIS A 82 8.45 7.84 16.40
N PHE A 83 9.74 7.52 16.38
CA PHE A 83 10.77 8.30 17.06
C PHE A 83 11.67 8.96 16.03
N GLY A 84 11.95 10.24 16.21
CA GLY A 84 12.88 10.99 15.39
C GLY A 84 13.77 11.87 16.23
N VAL A 85 15.02 12.07 15.79
CA VAL A 85 15.96 12.99 16.42
C VAL A 85 16.79 13.69 15.34
N ARG A 86 16.97 14.98 15.48
CA ARG A 86 17.87 15.81 14.69
C ARG A 86 19.27 15.68 15.28
N ALA A 87 20.13 14.92 14.61
CA ALA A 87 21.43 14.51 15.14
C ALA A 87 22.55 15.52 14.81
N TRP A 88 22.40 16.26 13.69
CA TRP A 88 23.30 17.35 13.23
C TRP A 88 22.54 18.21 12.21
N ASP A 89 23.18 19.23 11.70
CA ASP A 89 22.57 20.12 10.72
C ASP A 89 22.12 19.39 9.45
N GLY A 90 20.81 19.44 9.16
CA GLY A 90 20.13 18.72 8.10
C GLY A 90 20.08 17.20 8.28
N GLY A 91 20.67 16.63 9.34
CA GLY A 91 20.73 15.19 9.60
C GLY A 91 19.70 14.72 10.63
N GLU A 92 18.79 13.81 10.23
CA GLU A 92 17.71 13.28 11.03
C GLU A 92 17.75 11.75 11.08
N LEU A 93 17.57 11.16 12.25
CA LEU A 93 17.46 9.72 12.45
C LEU A 93 16.04 9.35 12.87
N TYR A 94 15.48 8.31 12.25
CA TYR A 94 14.14 7.82 12.55
C TYR A 94 14.14 6.34 12.88
N PHE A 95 13.34 5.96 13.88
CA PHE A 95 13.12 4.59 14.30
C PHE A 95 11.65 4.34 14.57
N ASN A 96 11.04 3.35 13.90
CA ASN A 96 9.63 3.01 14.03
C ASN A 96 9.47 1.52 14.38
N PRO A 97 9.30 1.16 15.66
CA PRO A 97 8.81 -0.16 16.03
C PRO A 97 7.31 -0.27 15.75
N GLU A 98 6.88 -1.41 15.24
CA GLU A 98 5.47 -1.70 14.97
C GLU A 98 5.07 -3.07 15.51
N MET A 99 3.87 -3.15 16.07
CA MET A 99 3.14 -4.37 16.35
C MET A 99 2.03 -4.52 15.34
N ALA A 100 1.89 -5.71 14.74
CA ALA A 100 0.77 -6.00 13.84
C ALA A 100 0.25 -7.43 14.03
N LEU A 101 -1.06 -7.60 13.85
CA LEU A 101 -1.74 -8.89 13.80
C LEU A 101 -2.98 -8.80 12.90
N GLY A 102 -3.48 -9.94 12.42
CA GLY A 102 -4.70 -9.98 11.63
C GLY A 102 -4.92 -11.30 10.92
N GLU A 103 -6.14 -11.49 10.45
CA GLU A 103 -6.53 -12.65 9.65
C GLU A 103 -7.13 -12.19 8.32
N PRO A 104 -6.58 -12.61 7.17
CA PRO A 104 -7.08 -12.20 5.86
C PRO A 104 -8.30 -13.01 5.42
N LEU A 105 -9.08 -12.45 4.46
CA LEU A 105 -10.03 -13.21 3.67
C LEU A 105 -9.28 -14.21 2.79
N SER A 106 -9.76 -15.48 2.75
CA SER A 106 -9.29 -16.54 1.84
C SER A 106 -7.76 -16.71 1.81
N ASN A 107 -7.08 -16.49 2.93
CA ASN A 107 -5.60 -16.50 3.02
C ASN A 107 -4.89 -15.59 2.00
N LEU A 108 -5.47 -14.41 1.70
CA LEU A 108 -5.03 -13.43 0.68
C LEU A 108 -5.20 -13.88 -0.76
N THR A 109 -5.88 -15.00 -1.06
CA THR A 109 -6.02 -15.50 -2.42
C THR A 109 -7.32 -15.04 -3.11
N GLY A 110 -7.32 -15.06 -4.43
CA GLY A 110 -8.50 -14.91 -5.28
C GLY A 110 -8.88 -13.47 -5.64
N LEU A 111 -7.97 -12.52 -5.45
CA LEU A 111 -8.06 -11.13 -5.94
C LEU A 111 -6.74 -10.74 -6.59
N GLY A 112 -6.77 -9.85 -7.58
CA GLY A 112 -5.57 -9.34 -8.23
C GLY A 112 -4.71 -8.45 -7.33
N GLY A 113 -5.34 -7.77 -6.38
CA GLY A 113 -4.72 -6.95 -5.35
C GLY A 113 -5.42 -7.09 -4.00
N TYR A 114 -4.88 -6.45 -2.98
CA TYR A 114 -5.44 -6.54 -1.63
C TYR A 114 -6.65 -5.60 -1.45
N TYR A 115 -7.70 -6.10 -0.80
CA TYR A 115 -8.85 -5.31 -0.37
C TYR A 115 -8.55 -4.40 0.86
N ASN A 116 -7.40 -4.64 1.51
CA ASN A 116 -6.91 -3.90 2.68
C ASN A 116 -5.39 -3.77 2.59
N GLY A 117 -4.88 -2.54 2.48
CA GLY A 117 -3.44 -2.27 2.38
C GLY A 117 -2.64 -2.57 3.65
N GLU A 118 -3.31 -2.70 4.81
CA GLU A 118 -2.66 -3.07 6.08
C GLU A 118 -2.47 -4.59 6.24
N ILE A 119 -3.16 -5.41 5.44
CA ILE A 119 -3.19 -6.86 5.65
C ILE A 119 -1.82 -7.53 5.46
N THR A 120 -0.96 -6.97 4.62
CA THR A 120 0.39 -7.50 4.35
C THR A 120 1.31 -7.41 5.57
N ARG A 121 1.00 -6.53 6.53
CA ARG A 121 1.79 -6.32 7.76
C ARG A 121 1.49 -7.36 8.83
N ALA A 122 0.28 -7.93 8.80
CA ALA A 122 -0.15 -8.95 9.74
C ALA A 122 0.52 -10.29 9.44
N GLY A 123 1.19 -10.84 10.43
CA GLY A 123 1.82 -12.19 10.33
C GLY A 123 0.89 -13.33 10.75
N GLY A 124 -0.39 -13.06 11.05
CA GLY A 124 -1.39 -13.98 11.59
C GLY A 124 -2.13 -13.37 12.77
N SER A 125 -2.95 -14.18 13.48
CA SER A 125 -3.76 -13.76 14.63
C SER A 125 -2.95 -13.43 15.89
N ASN A 126 -1.70 -13.86 15.95
CA ASN A 126 -0.80 -13.52 17.07
C ASN A 126 -0.05 -12.22 16.80
N PRO A 127 0.16 -11.35 17.82
CA PRO A 127 0.93 -10.14 17.67
C PRO A 127 2.35 -10.42 17.20
N THR A 128 2.78 -9.72 16.15
CA THR A 128 4.14 -9.75 15.64
C THR A 128 4.78 -8.38 15.85
N PHE A 129 5.90 -8.33 16.56
CA PHE A 129 6.69 -7.12 16.77
C PHE A 129 7.86 -7.09 15.80
N TYR A 130 8.05 -5.96 15.14
CA TYR A 130 9.15 -5.79 14.21
C TYR A 130 9.56 -4.32 14.07
N ARG A 131 10.76 -4.11 13.53
CA ARG A 131 11.23 -2.80 13.14
C ARG A 131 10.63 -2.48 11.77
N GLN A 132 9.69 -1.54 11.74
CA GLN A 132 9.05 -1.07 10.51
C GLN A 132 10.03 -0.19 9.71
N ARG A 133 10.63 0.80 10.37
CA ARG A 133 11.63 1.71 9.76
C ARG A 133 12.82 1.92 10.68
N LEU A 134 13.98 2.14 10.05
CA LEU A 134 15.20 2.65 10.67
C LEU A 134 16.01 3.32 9.56
N PHE A 135 16.00 4.63 9.51
CA PHE A 135 16.67 5.36 8.43
C PHE A 135 17.27 6.67 8.90
N LEU A 136 18.29 7.10 8.15
CA LEU A 136 18.87 8.44 8.17
C LEU A 136 18.27 9.24 7.02
N ARG A 137 17.92 10.49 7.30
CA ARG A 137 17.60 11.51 6.28
C ARG A 137 18.60 12.65 6.42
N GLN A 138 19.24 13.05 5.32
CA GLN A 138 20.10 14.22 5.24
C GLN A 138 19.52 15.21 4.24
N THR A 139 19.31 16.43 4.68
CA THR A 139 18.87 17.55 3.84
C THR A 139 20.04 18.52 3.65
N TRP A 140 20.26 18.93 2.40
CA TRP A 140 21.20 20.00 2.04
C TRP A 140 20.41 21.13 1.40
N ASN A 141 20.39 22.27 2.07
CA ASN A 141 19.82 23.49 1.55
C ASN A 141 20.76 24.08 0.48
N LEU A 142 20.22 24.48 -0.68
CA LEU A 142 20.94 24.98 -1.84
C LEU A 142 20.62 26.45 -2.15
N GLY A 143 19.86 27.12 -1.28
CA GLY A 143 19.45 28.50 -1.39
C GLY A 143 18.06 28.70 -1.97
N GLY A 144 17.63 29.94 -1.99
CA GLY A 144 16.29 30.38 -2.34
C GLY A 144 15.48 30.81 -1.11
N GLU A 145 14.18 30.98 -1.30
CA GLU A 145 13.25 31.29 -0.22
C GLU A 145 13.12 30.09 0.73
N ARG A 146 13.13 30.37 2.03
CA ARG A 146 12.90 29.35 3.07
C ARG A 146 11.39 29.12 3.21
N GLU A 147 11.01 27.87 3.29
CA GLU A 147 9.64 27.45 3.60
C GLU A 147 9.58 26.62 4.87
N HIS A 148 8.50 26.76 5.60
CA HIS A 148 8.22 25.95 6.78
C HIS A 148 7.69 24.58 6.33
N ILE A 149 8.23 23.52 6.94
CA ILE A 149 7.75 22.15 6.78
C ILE A 149 7.04 21.74 8.06
N ASP A 150 5.76 21.42 7.94
CA ASP A 150 4.96 20.96 9.07
C ASP A 150 5.40 19.57 9.53
N ALA A 151 5.22 19.32 10.81
CA ALA A 151 5.44 18.02 11.41
C ALA A 151 4.49 16.95 10.84
N ASP A 152 5.02 15.71 10.76
CA ASP A 152 4.26 14.51 10.35
C ASP A 152 4.88 13.28 11.04
N LEU A 153 4.31 12.09 10.89
CA LEU A 153 4.75 10.86 11.57
C LEU A 153 6.26 10.57 11.43
N ASN A 154 6.84 10.79 10.26
CA ASN A 154 8.27 10.62 9.98
C ASN A 154 8.90 11.90 9.42
N ARG A 155 8.47 13.04 9.94
CA ARG A 155 8.98 14.35 9.57
C ARG A 155 8.87 15.30 10.76
N MET A 156 9.99 15.87 11.16
CA MET A 156 10.02 16.92 12.17
C MET A 156 9.75 18.29 11.55
N ALA A 157 9.02 19.14 12.27
CA ALA A 157 8.82 20.52 11.90
C ALA A 157 10.13 21.26 11.78
N GLY A 158 10.24 22.19 10.83
CA GLY A 158 11.44 22.99 10.62
C GLY A 158 11.38 23.77 9.33
N PHE A 159 12.53 24.26 8.88
CA PHE A 159 12.67 25.08 7.70
C PHE A 159 13.65 24.46 6.70
N VAL A 160 13.29 24.51 5.44
CA VAL A 160 14.16 24.13 4.31
C VAL A 160 14.16 25.24 3.27
N ASP A 161 15.21 25.30 2.45
CA ASP A 161 15.18 26.14 1.26
C ASP A 161 14.29 25.49 0.19
N ARG A 162 13.58 26.26 -0.61
CA ARG A 162 12.80 25.73 -1.76
C ARG A 162 13.66 24.96 -2.76
N ASN A 163 14.95 25.28 -2.84
CA ASN A 163 15.91 24.49 -3.59
C ASN A 163 16.76 23.69 -2.61
N HIS A 164 16.52 22.38 -2.51
CA HIS A 164 17.22 21.50 -1.57
C HIS A 164 17.32 20.08 -2.11
N VAL A 165 18.29 19.33 -1.59
CA VAL A 165 18.45 17.90 -1.86
C VAL A 165 18.24 17.12 -0.56
N VAL A 166 17.51 16.01 -0.66
CA VAL A 166 17.30 15.06 0.47
C VAL A 166 17.88 13.71 0.07
N LEU A 167 18.67 13.11 0.95
CA LEU A 167 19.12 11.73 0.85
C LEU A 167 18.54 10.93 2.02
N THR A 168 17.81 9.87 1.72
CA THR A 168 17.31 8.91 2.71
C THR A 168 18.04 7.57 2.53
N VAL A 169 18.63 7.04 3.62
CA VAL A 169 19.37 5.77 3.62
C VAL A 169 18.96 4.93 4.81
N GLY A 170 18.64 3.66 4.59
CA GLY A 170 18.26 2.76 5.68
C GLY A 170 17.20 1.75 5.30
N ASN A 171 16.40 1.36 6.29
CA ASN A 171 15.22 0.51 6.11
C ASN A 171 13.97 1.38 6.14
N PHE A 172 13.26 1.47 5.02
CA PHE A 172 12.04 2.26 4.84
C PHE A 172 11.18 1.67 3.71
N SER A 173 9.98 2.21 3.50
CA SER A 173 9.14 1.81 2.37
C SER A 173 9.47 2.62 1.12
N THR A 174 9.49 1.98 -0.04
CA THR A 174 9.56 2.69 -1.33
C THR A 174 8.46 3.75 -1.46
N LEU A 175 7.27 3.46 -0.92
CA LEU A 175 6.12 4.38 -0.93
C LEU A 175 6.25 5.57 0.04
N ASP A 176 7.26 5.60 0.90
CA ASP A 176 7.57 6.79 1.71
C ASP A 176 8.12 7.95 0.87
N ILE A 177 8.66 7.64 -0.32
CA ILE A 177 9.35 8.58 -1.22
C ILE A 177 8.64 8.71 -2.58
N PHE A 178 8.21 7.56 -3.16
CA PHE A 178 7.66 7.49 -4.52
C PHE A 178 6.14 7.31 -4.50
N ASP A 179 5.46 7.76 -5.56
CA ASP A 179 4.01 7.66 -5.75
C ASP A 179 3.21 8.36 -4.65
N ASP A 180 3.68 9.51 -4.19
CA ASP A 180 2.91 10.34 -3.27
C ASP A 180 1.60 10.83 -3.92
N ASN A 181 0.51 10.97 -3.13
CA ASN A 181 -0.77 11.52 -3.58
C ASN A 181 -1.59 12.00 -2.38
N ALA A 182 -2.05 13.23 -2.42
CA ALA A 182 -2.77 13.85 -1.31
C ALA A 182 -4.13 13.18 -1.00
N TYR A 183 -4.76 12.54 -1.99
CA TYR A 183 -6.14 12.02 -1.88
C TYR A 183 -6.23 10.50 -1.77
N ALA A 184 -5.15 9.78 -2.13
CA ALA A 184 -5.16 8.33 -2.21
C ALA A 184 -3.74 7.78 -2.00
N LYS A 185 -3.34 7.57 -0.73
CA LYS A 185 -2.01 7.06 -0.36
C LYS A 185 -2.06 6.14 0.86
N ASP A 186 -2.72 6.54 1.94
CA ASP A 186 -2.64 5.85 3.21
C ASP A 186 -3.90 5.00 3.50
N PRO A 187 -3.81 3.66 3.57
CA PRO A 187 -4.93 2.79 3.90
C PRO A 187 -5.40 2.94 5.35
N ARG A 188 -4.65 3.66 6.20
CA ARG A 188 -5.01 3.95 7.59
C ARG A 188 -5.97 5.13 7.73
N THR A 189 -5.99 6.03 6.74
CA THR A 189 -6.80 7.26 6.79
C THR A 189 -7.69 7.47 5.56
N GLN A 190 -7.30 6.93 4.40
CA GLN A 190 -7.97 7.13 3.11
C GLN A 190 -8.59 5.82 2.58
N PHE A 191 -8.46 5.52 1.27
CA PHE A 191 -8.93 4.29 0.65
C PHE A 191 -8.21 3.06 1.23
N MET A 192 -8.96 1.99 1.52
CA MET A 192 -8.38 0.75 2.07
C MET A 192 -7.79 -0.16 1.00
N ASN A 193 -8.32 -0.11 -0.24
CA ASN A 193 -7.87 -0.98 -1.31
C ASN A 193 -6.45 -0.62 -1.76
N TRP A 194 -5.58 -1.63 -1.85
CA TRP A 194 -4.19 -1.48 -2.29
C TRP A 194 -4.03 -0.69 -3.59
N GLY A 195 -4.89 -0.96 -4.58
CA GLY A 195 -4.79 -0.32 -5.89
C GLY A 195 -5.24 1.14 -5.94
N ASN A 196 -5.83 1.65 -4.84
CA ASN A 196 -6.09 3.07 -4.62
C ASN A 196 -5.01 3.70 -3.74
N MET A 197 -4.36 2.92 -2.85
CA MET A 197 -3.25 3.38 -2.01
C MET A 197 -1.99 3.70 -2.84
N THR A 198 -1.74 2.91 -3.89
CA THR A 198 -0.63 3.05 -4.83
C THR A 198 -1.06 2.55 -6.21
N TYR A 199 -0.19 2.62 -7.22
CA TYR A 199 -0.50 1.92 -8.47
C TYR A 199 -0.65 0.41 -8.22
N ALA A 200 -1.78 -0.19 -8.58
CA ALA A 200 -1.97 -1.61 -8.38
C ALA A 200 -0.94 -2.49 -9.12
N ALA A 201 -0.37 -2.00 -10.23
CA ALA A 201 0.66 -2.69 -11.01
C ALA A 201 2.10 -2.33 -10.60
N TYR A 202 2.30 -1.63 -9.48
CA TYR A 202 3.62 -1.28 -8.96
C TYR A 202 4.17 -2.42 -8.09
N ASP A 203 4.94 -3.29 -8.73
CA ASP A 203 5.62 -4.40 -8.06
C ASP A 203 6.99 -3.96 -7.54
N TYR A 204 7.00 -2.94 -6.65
CA TYR A 204 8.23 -2.37 -6.11
C TYR A 204 8.98 -3.32 -5.19
N ALA A 205 10.32 -3.20 -5.14
CA ALA A 205 11.14 -4.06 -4.31
C ALA A 205 10.97 -3.73 -2.83
N ALA A 206 10.54 -4.72 -2.05
CA ALA A 206 10.39 -4.68 -0.60
C ALA A 206 10.23 -6.11 -0.05
N ASP A 207 10.31 -6.30 1.27
CA ASP A 207 9.84 -7.52 1.92
C ASP A 207 8.30 -7.65 1.86
N ALA A 208 7.74 -8.76 2.30
CA ALA A 208 6.29 -9.01 2.27
C ALA A 208 5.47 -8.00 3.10
N ARG A 209 6.08 -7.19 3.97
CA ARG A 209 5.44 -6.12 4.74
C ARG A 209 5.52 -4.74 4.09
N GLY A 210 6.29 -4.60 3.02
CA GLY A 210 6.44 -3.35 2.28
C GLY A 210 7.68 -2.52 2.65
N PHE A 211 8.67 -3.11 3.34
CA PHE A 211 9.90 -2.43 3.76
C PHE A 211 11.15 -3.08 3.17
N GLY A 212 12.18 -2.28 2.95
CA GLY A 212 13.46 -2.76 2.43
C GLY A 212 14.60 -1.87 2.85
N TRP A 213 15.82 -2.39 2.75
CA TRP A 213 17.03 -1.59 2.89
C TRP A 213 17.37 -0.93 1.56
N GLY A 214 17.77 0.33 1.61
CA GLY A 214 18.13 1.02 0.40
C GLY A 214 18.47 2.47 0.60
N PHE A 215 18.44 3.20 -0.49
CA PHE A 215 18.61 4.65 -0.50
C PHE A 215 17.68 5.29 -1.53
N ALA A 216 17.32 6.55 -1.27
CA ALA A 216 16.63 7.42 -2.22
C ALA A 216 17.22 8.83 -2.12
N ALA A 217 17.37 9.48 -3.27
CA ALA A 217 17.75 10.88 -3.36
C ALA A 217 16.64 11.67 -4.07
N GLU A 218 16.33 12.83 -3.53
CA GLU A 218 15.28 13.72 -3.99
C GLU A 218 15.90 15.11 -4.19
N TRP A 219 15.63 15.75 -5.32
CA TRP A 219 16.02 17.12 -5.58
C TRP A 219 14.77 17.97 -5.81
N TYR A 220 14.49 18.83 -4.85
CA TYR A 220 13.42 19.81 -4.88
C TYR A 220 13.94 21.11 -5.46
N ARG A 221 13.23 21.64 -6.46
CA ARG A 221 13.58 22.88 -7.13
C ARG A 221 12.53 23.96 -6.83
N ALA A 222 13.00 25.19 -6.68
CA ALA A 222 12.14 26.34 -6.40
C ALA A 222 11.07 26.61 -7.48
N ASP A 223 11.29 26.12 -8.71
CA ASP A 223 10.36 26.23 -9.84
C ASP A 223 9.28 25.13 -9.87
N GLY A 224 9.17 24.31 -8.82
CA GLY A 224 8.13 23.29 -8.65
C GLY A 224 8.40 21.96 -9.36
N TRP A 225 9.63 21.70 -9.82
CA TRP A 225 10.06 20.37 -10.24
C TRP A 225 10.66 19.61 -9.06
N VAL A 226 10.39 18.29 -9.00
CA VAL A 226 11.09 17.37 -8.10
C VAL A 226 11.58 16.16 -8.90
N PHE A 227 12.83 15.79 -8.69
CA PHE A 227 13.46 14.61 -9.30
C PHE A 227 13.82 13.64 -8.19
N ARG A 228 13.40 12.38 -8.33
CA ARG A 228 13.65 11.32 -7.34
C ARG A 228 14.30 10.13 -8.01
N ILE A 229 15.30 9.56 -7.36
CA ILE A 229 15.89 8.27 -7.72
C ILE A 229 16.05 7.43 -6.47
N GLY A 230 15.96 6.10 -6.59
CA GLY A 230 16.16 5.22 -5.45
C GLY A 230 16.49 3.79 -5.84
N ARG A 231 17.15 3.09 -4.93
CA ARG A 231 17.43 1.65 -5.05
C ARG A 231 17.13 0.97 -3.73
N MET A 232 16.35 -0.12 -3.79
CA MET A 232 15.90 -0.89 -2.64
C MET A 232 16.27 -2.36 -2.81
N THR A 233 16.52 -3.04 -1.69
CA THR A 233 16.58 -4.50 -1.66
C THR A 233 15.18 -5.07 -1.83
N GLY A 234 15.06 -6.17 -2.56
CA GLY A 234 13.84 -6.97 -2.64
C GLY A 234 13.91 -8.25 -1.82
N PRO A 235 12.84 -9.05 -1.79
CA PRO A 235 12.85 -10.33 -1.10
C PRO A 235 13.81 -11.33 -1.77
N ARG A 236 14.38 -12.25 -0.99
CA ARG A 236 15.21 -13.34 -1.52
C ARG A 236 14.43 -14.25 -2.45
N GLU A 237 13.20 -14.53 -2.08
CA GLU A 237 12.22 -15.25 -2.87
C GLU A 237 10.97 -14.38 -3.00
N PRO A 238 10.30 -14.39 -4.16
CA PRO A 238 9.09 -13.60 -4.37
C PRO A 238 8.10 -13.71 -3.21
N ASN A 239 7.60 -12.55 -2.76
CA ASN A 239 6.60 -12.38 -1.70
C ASN A 239 7.01 -12.88 -0.29
N MET A 240 8.31 -12.96 0.02
CA MET A 240 8.79 -13.42 1.33
C MET A 240 9.36 -12.27 2.18
N LEU A 241 9.48 -12.51 3.51
CA LEU A 241 10.01 -11.52 4.45
C LEU A 241 11.54 -11.29 4.35
N PRO A 242 12.40 -12.35 4.20
CA PRO A 242 13.84 -12.12 4.14
C PRO A 242 14.24 -11.37 2.88
N THR A 243 14.80 -10.16 3.03
CA THR A 243 15.36 -9.41 1.90
C THR A 243 16.75 -9.94 1.48
N ASP A 244 17.11 -9.73 0.21
CA ASP A 244 18.44 -10.05 -0.29
C ASP A 244 19.40 -8.87 -0.04
N PRO A 245 20.43 -9.03 0.79
CA PRO A 245 21.36 -7.93 1.08
C PRO A 245 22.27 -7.55 -0.10
N ARG A 246 22.29 -8.36 -1.16
CA ARG A 246 23.12 -8.12 -2.36
C ARG A 246 22.50 -7.07 -3.27
N ILE A 247 22.33 -5.84 -2.74
CA ILE A 247 21.70 -4.70 -3.43
C ILE A 247 22.37 -4.32 -4.78
N GLY A 248 23.60 -4.74 -5.02
CA GLY A 248 24.26 -4.61 -6.31
C GLY A 248 23.84 -5.66 -7.34
N LYS A 249 23.23 -6.77 -6.89
CA LYS A 249 22.86 -7.91 -7.74
C LYS A 249 21.36 -8.06 -7.89
N HIS A 250 20.62 -8.03 -6.77
CA HIS A 250 19.16 -8.14 -6.72
C HIS A 250 18.59 -6.86 -6.09
N TYR A 251 17.79 -6.12 -6.83
CA TYR A 251 17.36 -4.78 -6.44
C TYR A 251 16.11 -4.33 -7.20
N GLY A 252 15.47 -3.31 -6.66
CA GLY A 252 14.51 -2.48 -7.38
C GLY A 252 15.04 -1.05 -7.52
N ASP A 253 15.09 -0.55 -8.75
CA ASP A 253 15.39 0.86 -9.06
C ASP A 253 14.10 1.61 -9.35
N GLN A 254 14.02 2.83 -8.89
CA GLN A 254 12.95 3.77 -9.17
C GLN A 254 13.51 5.11 -9.64
N ILE A 255 12.81 5.74 -10.58
CA ILE A 255 13.02 7.12 -10.98
C ILE A 255 11.66 7.79 -11.11
N GLU A 256 11.48 8.95 -10.48
CA GLU A 256 10.24 9.72 -10.55
C GLU A 256 10.55 11.19 -10.85
N ILE A 257 9.73 11.77 -11.72
CA ILE A 257 9.72 13.20 -12.01
C ILE A 257 8.35 13.73 -11.61
N GLU A 258 8.34 14.76 -10.78
CA GLU A 258 7.13 15.45 -10.34
C GLU A 258 7.14 16.90 -10.84
N ARG A 259 5.99 17.39 -11.23
CA ARG A 259 5.72 18.80 -11.53
C ARG A 259 4.53 19.28 -10.72
N ALA A 260 4.75 20.26 -9.86
CA ALA A 260 3.67 21.03 -9.24
C ALA A 260 3.09 22.04 -10.25
N HIS A 261 1.78 22.24 -10.21
CA HIS A 261 1.07 23.20 -11.07
C HIS A 261 -0.15 23.76 -10.34
N GLU A 262 -0.75 24.78 -10.92
CA GLU A 262 -2.02 25.36 -10.45
C GLU A 262 -3.02 25.43 -11.61
N ILE A 263 -4.26 25.04 -11.36
CA ILE A 263 -5.39 25.17 -12.28
C ILE A 263 -6.51 25.90 -11.55
N GLY A 264 -6.92 27.07 -12.06
CA GLY A 264 -7.94 27.90 -11.40
C GLY A 264 -7.54 28.39 -10.01
N GLY A 265 -6.24 28.58 -9.74
CA GLY A 265 -5.72 28.95 -8.43
C GLY A 265 -5.65 27.80 -7.41
N GLN A 266 -5.97 26.59 -7.84
CA GLN A 266 -5.93 25.39 -6.99
C GLN A 266 -4.71 24.52 -7.29
N PRO A 267 -4.02 23.98 -6.26
CA PRO A 267 -2.79 23.22 -6.44
C PRO A 267 -3.04 21.84 -7.03
N GLY A 268 -2.10 21.38 -7.82
CA GLY A 268 -2.07 20.02 -8.33
C GLY A 268 -0.64 19.56 -8.61
N LYS A 269 -0.47 18.25 -8.80
CA LYS A 269 0.81 17.64 -9.12
C LYS A 269 0.63 16.54 -10.16
N VAL A 270 1.61 16.45 -11.06
CA VAL A 270 1.74 15.36 -12.01
C VAL A 270 3.07 14.65 -11.76
N ARG A 271 3.04 13.32 -11.66
CA ARG A 271 4.22 12.48 -11.46
C ARG A 271 4.31 11.42 -12.54
N VAL A 272 5.51 11.20 -13.04
CA VAL A 272 5.84 10.08 -13.94
C VAL A 272 6.89 9.23 -13.25
N LEU A 273 6.55 7.97 -12.99
CA LEU A 273 7.39 6.99 -12.31
C LEU A 273 7.80 5.89 -13.28
N GLY A 274 9.11 5.65 -13.41
CA GLY A 274 9.67 4.44 -14.02
C GLY A 274 10.32 3.56 -12.96
N TRP A 275 10.18 2.24 -13.07
CA TRP A 275 10.78 1.30 -12.15
C TRP A 275 11.27 0.03 -12.84
N ARG A 276 12.23 -0.65 -12.23
CA ARG A 276 12.67 -1.99 -12.62
C ARG A 276 13.14 -2.78 -11.42
N ASN A 277 12.85 -4.08 -11.43
CA ASN A 277 13.39 -5.06 -10.48
C ASN A 277 14.33 -6.03 -11.20
N ARG A 278 15.43 -6.40 -10.56
CA ARG A 278 16.29 -7.51 -10.97
C ARG A 278 16.34 -8.54 -9.86
N ALA A 279 15.85 -9.75 -10.13
CA ALA A 279 15.77 -10.84 -9.16
C ALA A 279 15.71 -12.21 -9.85
N VAL A 280 15.87 -13.28 -9.07
CA VAL A 280 15.61 -14.64 -9.53
C VAL A 280 14.11 -14.86 -9.50
N THR A 281 13.47 -14.93 -10.67
CA THR A 281 12.01 -15.06 -10.83
C THR A 281 11.68 -16.04 -11.96
N ALA A 282 10.43 -16.54 -11.97
CA ALA A 282 9.92 -17.37 -13.06
C ALA A 282 9.30 -16.51 -14.18
N SER A 283 9.34 -17.03 -15.40
CA SER A 283 8.60 -16.49 -16.55
C SER A 283 7.28 -17.23 -16.71
N PHE A 284 6.18 -16.51 -16.97
CA PHE A 284 4.89 -17.14 -17.27
C PHE A 284 4.91 -17.98 -18.55
N ARG A 285 5.74 -17.60 -19.53
CA ARG A 285 5.90 -18.37 -20.76
C ARG A 285 6.58 -19.69 -20.48
N ASP A 286 7.67 -19.70 -19.73
CA ASP A 286 8.38 -20.94 -19.35
C ASP A 286 7.46 -21.87 -18.55
N ALA A 287 6.64 -21.29 -17.64
CA ALA A 287 5.66 -22.03 -16.86
C ALA A 287 4.54 -22.65 -17.75
N LEU A 288 4.04 -21.89 -18.71
CA LEU A 288 3.03 -22.37 -19.67
C LEU A 288 3.57 -23.48 -20.55
N ASP A 289 4.79 -23.35 -21.05
CA ASP A 289 5.43 -24.37 -21.90
C ASP A 289 5.69 -25.66 -21.10
N TYR A 290 6.08 -25.51 -19.83
CA TYR A 290 6.20 -26.66 -18.93
C TYR A 290 4.87 -27.38 -18.70
N LEU A 291 3.77 -26.65 -18.45
CA LEU A 291 2.42 -27.23 -18.29
C LEU A 291 1.99 -27.99 -19.55
N ARG A 292 2.25 -27.45 -20.74
CA ARG A 292 1.94 -28.08 -22.03
C ARG A 292 2.73 -29.37 -22.26
N ALA A 293 4.00 -29.37 -21.85
CA ALA A 293 4.87 -30.55 -21.94
C ALA A 293 4.54 -31.64 -20.90
N ASN A 294 3.85 -31.28 -19.81
CA ASN A 294 3.52 -32.17 -18.70
C ASN A 294 2.00 -32.14 -18.40
N PRO A 295 1.13 -32.66 -19.28
CA PRO A 295 -0.31 -32.67 -19.04
C PRO A 295 -0.66 -33.40 -17.73
N GLY A 296 -1.51 -32.81 -16.90
CA GLY A 296 -1.86 -33.34 -15.58
C GLY A 296 -0.76 -33.15 -14.48
N GLY A 297 0.31 -32.43 -14.81
CA GLY A 297 1.35 -32.04 -13.85
C GLY A 297 0.86 -31.05 -12.80
N ASP A 298 1.75 -30.75 -11.85
CA ASP A 298 1.48 -29.80 -10.77
C ASP A 298 1.19 -28.39 -11.32
N PRO A 299 0.00 -27.82 -11.04
CA PRO A 299 -0.37 -26.48 -11.51
C PRO A 299 0.46 -25.34 -10.92
N GLN A 300 1.21 -25.57 -9.81
CA GLN A 300 2.18 -24.60 -9.25
C GLN A 300 3.51 -24.61 -10.03
N THR A 301 3.44 -24.72 -11.33
CA THR A 301 4.60 -24.82 -12.23
C THR A 301 5.52 -23.61 -12.17
N ILE A 302 4.99 -22.43 -11.78
CA ILE A 302 5.77 -21.21 -11.64
C ILE A 302 6.98 -21.40 -10.70
N LEU A 303 6.84 -22.22 -9.65
CA LEU A 303 7.94 -22.51 -8.71
C LEU A 303 9.02 -23.39 -9.35
N LYS A 304 8.64 -24.30 -10.26
CA LYS A 304 9.57 -25.24 -10.93
C LYS A 304 10.43 -24.59 -12.01
N VAL A 305 9.93 -23.50 -12.60
CA VAL A 305 10.65 -22.77 -13.66
C VAL A 305 11.32 -21.49 -13.16
N ARG A 306 11.37 -21.28 -11.84
CA ARG A 306 12.07 -20.16 -11.22
C ARG A 306 13.58 -20.38 -11.33
N ASN A 307 14.17 -19.81 -12.37
CA ASN A 307 15.60 -19.97 -12.68
C ASN A 307 16.18 -18.68 -13.25
N GLY A 308 17.44 -18.41 -12.88
CA GLY A 308 18.19 -17.28 -13.40
C GLY A 308 17.60 -15.92 -13.03
N GLU A 309 18.38 -14.90 -13.25
CA GLU A 309 17.99 -13.52 -13.00
C GLU A 309 17.14 -13.00 -14.16
N LYS A 310 16.03 -12.33 -13.84
CA LYS A 310 15.16 -11.66 -14.80
C LYS A 310 14.95 -10.22 -14.40
N ILE A 311 14.56 -9.40 -15.35
CA ILE A 311 14.21 -7.99 -15.13
C ILE A 311 12.72 -7.85 -15.39
N LYS A 312 12.02 -7.24 -14.41
CA LYS A 312 10.65 -6.76 -14.53
C LYS A 312 10.66 -5.23 -14.42
N TYR A 313 9.87 -4.56 -15.23
CA TYR A 313 9.84 -3.09 -15.24
C TYR A 313 8.44 -2.58 -15.54
N GLY A 314 8.23 -1.30 -15.24
CA GLY A 314 6.98 -0.61 -15.53
C GLY A 314 7.13 0.89 -15.53
N ILE A 315 6.06 1.54 -16.02
CA ILE A 315 5.94 3.00 -16.05
C ILE A 315 4.54 3.39 -15.59
N GLY A 316 4.45 4.47 -14.80
CA GLY A 316 3.20 4.99 -14.26
C GLY A 316 3.07 6.49 -14.37
N LEU A 317 1.83 6.94 -14.39
CA LEU A 317 1.39 8.35 -14.32
C LEU A 317 0.49 8.49 -13.10
N ASN A 318 0.80 9.48 -12.23
CA ASN A 318 0.00 9.85 -11.08
C ASN A 318 -0.30 11.35 -11.16
N VAL A 319 -1.58 11.67 -11.09
CA VAL A 319 -2.07 13.04 -11.13
C VAL A 319 -2.95 13.28 -9.92
N GLU A 320 -2.77 14.40 -9.26
CA GLU A 320 -3.66 14.93 -8.23
C GLU A 320 -4.00 16.38 -8.53
N GLN A 321 -5.24 16.78 -8.23
CA GLN A 321 -5.73 18.14 -8.43
C GLN A 321 -6.76 18.50 -7.37
N ALA A 322 -6.54 19.59 -6.64
CA ALA A 322 -7.58 20.24 -5.89
C ALA A 322 -8.54 20.95 -6.85
N ILE A 323 -9.83 20.67 -6.72
CA ILE A 323 -10.87 21.36 -7.50
C ILE A 323 -11.30 22.63 -6.76
N ASP A 324 -11.40 22.51 -5.44
CA ASP A 324 -11.62 23.62 -4.50
C ASP A 324 -11.00 23.24 -3.13
N GLU A 325 -11.28 24.01 -2.08
CA GLU A 325 -10.77 23.77 -0.71
C GLU A 325 -11.27 22.46 -0.09
N ASN A 326 -12.36 21.88 -0.60
CA ASN A 326 -13.01 20.71 -0.05
C ASN A 326 -12.90 19.48 -0.95
N LEU A 327 -12.84 19.65 -2.27
CA LEU A 327 -12.84 18.55 -3.24
C LEU A 327 -11.48 18.42 -3.92
N GLY A 328 -10.88 17.23 -3.78
CA GLY A 328 -9.73 16.84 -4.54
C GLY A 328 -9.97 15.58 -5.35
N VAL A 329 -9.30 15.47 -6.49
CA VAL A 329 -9.39 14.34 -7.40
C VAL A 329 -8.02 13.76 -7.72
N PHE A 330 -7.99 12.48 -8.09
CA PHE A 330 -6.76 11.81 -8.50
C PHE A 330 -6.97 10.86 -9.67
N LEU A 331 -5.88 10.59 -10.39
CA LEU A 331 -5.78 9.54 -11.39
C LEU A 331 -4.42 8.86 -11.27
N ARG A 332 -4.41 7.52 -11.26
CA ARG A 332 -3.20 6.71 -11.42
C ARG A 332 -3.36 5.73 -12.56
N ALA A 333 -2.35 5.64 -13.42
CA ALA A 333 -2.27 4.64 -14.47
C ALA A 333 -0.87 4.04 -14.49
N MET A 334 -0.76 2.70 -14.53
CA MET A 334 0.53 2.03 -14.62
C MET A 334 0.46 0.84 -15.57
N LYS A 335 1.56 0.62 -16.29
CA LYS A 335 1.79 -0.56 -17.12
C LYS A 335 3.11 -1.19 -16.73
N ALA A 336 3.06 -2.47 -16.32
CA ALA A 336 4.22 -3.33 -16.16
C ALA A 336 4.37 -4.26 -17.39
N ASP A 337 5.55 -4.83 -17.60
CA ASP A 337 5.81 -5.75 -18.70
C ASP A 337 5.05 -7.09 -18.53
N GLY A 338 4.80 -7.54 -17.32
CA GLY A 338 3.97 -8.69 -16.97
C GLY A 338 4.48 -10.04 -17.47
N ARG A 339 5.79 -10.15 -17.76
CA ARG A 339 6.39 -11.40 -18.30
C ARG A 339 6.75 -12.40 -17.21
N THR A 340 7.04 -11.88 -16.01
CA THR A 340 7.51 -12.66 -14.85
C THR A 340 6.48 -12.67 -13.74
N GLU A 341 6.61 -13.64 -12.84
CA GLU A 341 5.81 -13.71 -11.62
C GLU A 341 5.86 -12.41 -10.80
N THR A 342 4.93 -12.26 -9.87
CA THR A 342 4.93 -11.16 -8.91
C THR A 342 6.15 -11.25 -8.00
N TYR A 343 6.91 -10.16 -7.91
CA TYR A 343 8.11 -10.10 -7.09
C TYR A 343 7.79 -9.81 -5.61
N ALA A 344 6.90 -8.83 -5.36
CA ALA A 344 6.61 -8.40 -4.00
C ALA A 344 5.12 -8.51 -3.61
N PHE A 345 4.15 -7.96 -4.37
CA PHE A 345 2.80 -7.77 -3.81
C PHE A 345 1.65 -8.30 -4.67
N THR A 346 1.35 -7.69 -5.81
CA THR A 346 0.07 -7.87 -6.48
C THR A 346 0.16 -8.57 -7.82
N GLU A 347 -0.89 -9.28 -8.18
CA GLU A 347 -1.03 -10.00 -9.45
C GLU A 347 -1.66 -9.08 -10.51
N VAL A 348 -1.02 -7.93 -10.77
CA VAL A 348 -1.52 -6.90 -11.68
C VAL A 348 -0.41 -6.49 -12.65
N ASP A 349 -0.70 -6.47 -13.96
CA ASP A 349 0.26 -6.08 -15.00
C ASP A 349 -0.10 -4.74 -15.66
N GLY A 350 -1.30 -4.25 -15.42
CA GLY A 350 -1.74 -2.91 -15.80
C GLY A 350 -2.88 -2.45 -14.92
N SER A 351 -2.83 -1.20 -14.50
CA SER A 351 -3.86 -0.60 -13.64
C SER A 351 -4.25 0.79 -14.10
N LEU A 352 -5.51 1.13 -13.88
CA LEU A 352 -6.05 2.47 -13.98
C LEU A 352 -6.96 2.69 -12.78
N SER A 353 -6.64 3.70 -11.96
CA SER A 353 -7.44 4.13 -10.81
C SER A 353 -7.77 5.61 -10.96
N LEU A 354 -9.00 5.99 -10.64
CA LEU A 354 -9.45 7.38 -10.59
C LEU A 354 -10.43 7.54 -9.46
N GLY A 355 -10.42 8.70 -8.81
CA GLY A 355 -11.32 8.96 -7.70
C GLY A 355 -11.19 10.37 -7.17
N GLY A 356 -11.86 10.61 -6.04
CA GLY A 356 -11.79 11.88 -5.34
C GLY A 356 -12.19 11.75 -3.89
N ALA A 357 -11.84 12.78 -3.12
CA ALA A 357 -12.16 12.93 -1.72
C ALA A 357 -12.78 14.31 -1.48
N LEU A 358 -13.92 14.31 -0.76
CA LEU A 358 -14.71 15.51 -0.44
C LEU A 358 -14.74 15.68 1.08
N LYS A 359 -14.29 16.83 1.58
CA LYS A 359 -14.40 17.20 3.00
C LYS A 359 -15.83 17.58 3.36
N GLY A 360 -16.20 17.32 4.61
CA GLY A 360 -17.57 17.46 5.09
C GLY A 360 -18.04 18.89 5.43
N ALA A 361 -17.35 19.92 4.99
CA ALA A 361 -17.73 21.30 5.25
C ALA A 361 -19.15 21.62 4.76
N ALA A 362 -19.56 21.08 3.61
CA ALA A 362 -20.89 21.31 3.02
C ALA A 362 -22.04 20.75 3.86
N TRP A 363 -21.80 19.81 4.77
CA TRP A 363 -22.81 19.27 5.70
C TRP A 363 -22.45 19.51 7.18
N GLY A 364 -21.63 20.55 7.44
CA GLY A 364 -21.34 21.01 8.81
C GLY A 364 -20.37 20.13 9.60
N ARG A 365 -19.59 19.25 8.94
CA ARG A 365 -18.61 18.34 9.54
C ARG A 365 -17.28 18.44 8.81
N ALA A 366 -16.59 19.56 8.95
CA ALA A 366 -15.41 19.93 8.17
C ALA A 366 -14.25 18.93 8.28
N GLN A 367 -14.18 18.16 9.36
CA GLN A 367 -13.12 17.13 9.58
C GLN A 367 -13.51 15.76 9.00
N ASP A 368 -14.76 15.55 8.61
CA ASP A 368 -15.16 14.31 7.96
C ASP A 368 -14.70 14.31 6.50
N THR A 369 -14.54 13.11 5.94
CA THR A 369 -14.16 12.95 4.52
C THR A 369 -14.99 11.85 3.88
N PHE A 370 -15.55 12.11 2.72
CA PHE A 370 -16.16 11.12 1.84
C PHE A 370 -15.28 10.91 0.61
N GLY A 371 -14.92 9.66 0.32
CA GLY A 371 -14.11 9.30 -0.84
C GLY A 371 -14.77 8.24 -1.71
N VAL A 372 -14.60 8.37 -3.03
CA VAL A 372 -15.02 7.36 -4.03
C VAL A 372 -13.90 7.15 -5.04
N ALA A 373 -13.63 5.89 -5.39
CA ALA A 373 -12.66 5.54 -6.41
C ALA A 373 -13.14 4.37 -7.27
N LEU A 374 -12.70 4.37 -8.52
CA LEU A 374 -12.87 3.29 -9.49
C LEU A 374 -11.51 2.80 -9.93
N LEU A 375 -11.33 1.48 -9.96
CA LEU A 375 -10.09 0.83 -10.33
C LEU A 375 -10.35 -0.26 -11.37
N ARG A 376 -9.46 -0.38 -12.36
CA ARG A 376 -9.44 -1.42 -13.36
C ARG A 376 -8.06 -2.05 -13.46
N ASN A 377 -7.96 -3.32 -13.11
CA ASN A 377 -6.76 -4.14 -13.20
C ASN A 377 -6.76 -5.06 -14.42
N THR A 378 -5.61 -5.30 -15.02
CA THR A 378 -5.43 -6.16 -16.19
C THR A 378 -4.20 -7.05 -16.05
N LEU A 379 -4.22 -8.19 -16.73
CA LEU A 379 -3.09 -9.12 -16.86
C LEU A 379 -2.43 -9.04 -18.22
N SER A 380 -1.15 -9.43 -18.27
CA SER A 380 -0.40 -9.65 -19.52
C SER A 380 -0.95 -10.88 -20.29
N PRO A 381 -0.70 -10.97 -21.62
CA PRO A 381 -1.11 -12.14 -22.38
C PRO A 381 -0.52 -13.46 -21.87
N ASP A 382 0.76 -13.49 -21.51
CA ASP A 382 1.44 -14.69 -21.04
C ASP A 382 0.86 -15.17 -19.70
N ARG A 383 0.58 -14.26 -18.75
CA ARG A 383 -0.08 -14.59 -17.47
C ARG A 383 -1.51 -15.11 -17.68
N ARG A 384 -2.30 -14.48 -18.58
CA ARG A 384 -3.65 -14.97 -18.92
C ARG A 384 -3.62 -16.40 -19.48
N ALA A 385 -2.69 -16.66 -20.41
CA ALA A 385 -2.55 -17.99 -21.01
C ALA A 385 -2.14 -19.04 -19.96
N TYR A 386 -1.22 -18.70 -19.05
CA TYR A 386 -0.81 -19.56 -17.96
C TYR A 386 -1.97 -19.92 -17.01
N LEU A 387 -2.73 -18.90 -16.56
CA LEU A 387 -3.89 -19.11 -15.68
C LEU A 387 -5.03 -19.86 -16.40
N ALA A 388 -5.26 -19.59 -17.69
CA ALA A 388 -6.27 -20.31 -18.49
C ALA A 388 -5.92 -21.78 -18.69
N ALA A 389 -4.64 -22.13 -18.70
CA ALA A 389 -4.17 -23.53 -18.74
C ALA A 389 -4.23 -24.22 -17.35
N GLY A 390 -4.84 -23.60 -16.35
CA GLY A 390 -4.93 -24.13 -14.99
C GLY A 390 -3.74 -23.82 -14.09
N GLY A 391 -2.80 -22.97 -14.53
CA GLY A 391 -1.66 -22.56 -13.75
C GLY A 391 -2.07 -21.79 -12.50
N ILE A 392 -1.27 -21.91 -11.43
CA ILE A 392 -1.45 -21.24 -10.16
C ILE A 392 -0.30 -20.25 -9.97
N SER A 393 -0.63 -18.97 -9.80
CA SER A 393 0.28 -17.91 -9.39
C SER A 393 0.27 -17.73 -7.87
N PHE A 394 0.94 -16.72 -7.34
CA PHE A 394 1.09 -16.57 -5.89
C PHE A 394 -0.25 -16.34 -5.18
N PHE A 395 -1.08 -15.42 -5.69
CA PHE A 395 -2.36 -15.05 -5.05
C PHE A 395 -3.59 -15.50 -5.85
N ILE A 396 -3.47 -15.85 -7.13
CA ILE A 396 -4.58 -16.20 -8.00
C ILE A 396 -4.36 -17.52 -8.74
N GLY A 397 -5.46 -18.19 -9.11
CA GLY A 397 -5.46 -19.44 -9.84
C GLY A 397 -6.72 -20.24 -9.55
N ASP A 398 -7.72 -20.11 -10.41
CA ASP A 398 -9.04 -20.75 -10.27
C ASP A 398 -9.11 -22.14 -10.95
N GLY A 399 -8.00 -22.62 -11.54
CA GLY A 399 -7.96 -23.85 -12.33
C GLY A 399 -8.39 -23.67 -13.80
N ALA A 400 -9.11 -22.59 -14.10
CA ALA A 400 -9.46 -22.12 -15.44
C ALA A 400 -9.68 -20.60 -15.41
N LEU A 401 -9.73 -19.96 -16.58
CA LEU A 401 -9.91 -18.51 -16.66
C LEU A 401 -10.82 -18.11 -17.83
N ASN A 402 -11.98 -17.53 -17.52
CA ASN A 402 -12.79 -16.76 -18.45
C ASN A 402 -12.41 -15.27 -18.27
N TYR A 403 -11.35 -14.85 -18.97
CA TYR A 403 -10.68 -13.57 -18.69
C TYR A 403 -11.59 -12.35 -18.91
N ARG A 404 -11.72 -11.55 -17.87
CA ARG A 404 -12.15 -10.15 -17.93
C ARG A 404 -11.33 -9.31 -16.93
N PRO A 405 -11.06 -8.04 -17.23
CA PRO A 405 -10.40 -7.15 -16.25
C PRO A 405 -11.13 -7.18 -14.91
N GLU A 406 -10.38 -7.26 -13.83
CA GLU A 406 -10.91 -7.04 -12.49
C GLU A 406 -11.24 -5.55 -12.36
N ARG A 407 -12.47 -5.22 -11.92
CA ARG A 407 -12.92 -3.85 -11.70
C ARG A 407 -13.37 -3.71 -10.27
N ILE A 408 -12.94 -2.62 -9.65
CA ILE A 408 -13.23 -2.36 -8.25
C ILE A 408 -13.84 -0.97 -8.15
N ALA A 409 -14.95 -0.85 -7.42
CA ALA A 409 -15.48 0.41 -6.94
C ALA A 409 -15.31 0.43 -5.43
N GLU A 410 -14.73 1.49 -4.89
CA GLU A 410 -14.55 1.69 -3.46
C GLU A 410 -15.16 3.03 -3.05
N ALA A 411 -15.88 3.02 -1.93
CA ALA A 411 -16.37 4.23 -1.27
C ALA A 411 -16.08 4.15 0.23
N TYR A 412 -15.72 5.28 0.83
CA TYR A 412 -15.56 5.39 2.27
C TYR A 412 -16.15 6.70 2.81
N TYR A 413 -16.56 6.67 4.07
CA TYR A 413 -16.89 7.84 4.86
C TYR A 413 -16.10 7.78 6.17
N SER A 414 -15.19 8.74 6.35
CA SER A 414 -14.36 8.89 7.56
C SER A 414 -14.97 9.96 8.45
N LEU A 415 -15.35 9.57 9.64
CA LEU A 415 -16.01 10.37 10.65
C LEU A 415 -15.01 10.69 11.76
N GLU A 416 -14.74 11.96 12.05
CA GLU A 416 -14.03 12.34 13.26
C GLU A 416 -14.91 12.11 14.48
N LEU A 417 -14.52 11.14 15.33
CA LEU A 417 -15.21 10.82 16.59
C LEU A 417 -14.70 11.72 17.73
N LEU A 418 -13.39 11.83 17.82
CA LEU A 418 -12.66 12.63 18.80
C LEU A 418 -11.50 13.28 18.07
N LYS A 419 -10.90 14.32 18.62
CA LYS A 419 -9.64 14.86 18.13
C LYS A 419 -8.63 13.70 17.98
N ASN A 420 -7.99 13.59 16.83
CA ASN A 420 -7.03 12.53 16.50
C ASN A 420 -7.59 11.11 16.43
N THR A 421 -8.92 10.91 16.42
CA THR A 421 -9.53 9.57 16.32
C THR A 421 -10.67 9.58 15.30
N THR A 422 -10.55 8.73 14.28
CA THR A 422 -11.54 8.61 13.22
C THR A 422 -12.16 7.23 13.14
N LEU A 423 -13.45 7.17 12.83
CA LEU A 423 -14.15 5.96 12.43
C LEU A 423 -14.48 6.05 10.94
N THR A 424 -14.04 5.07 10.17
CA THR A 424 -14.33 5.00 8.74
C THR A 424 -15.24 3.83 8.44
N LEU A 425 -16.30 4.07 7.67
CA LEU A 425 -17.08 3.03 7.01
C LEU A 425 -16.61 2.90 5.57
N ASN A 426 -16.45 1.67 5.07
CA ASN A 426 -15.92 1.38 3.74
C ASN A 426 -16.76 0.32 3.04
N ALA A 427 -16.95 0.47 1.75
CA ALA A 427 -17.58 -0.52 0.89
C ALA A 427 -16.77 -0.69 -0.40
N GLN A 428 -16.51 -1.94 -0.78
CA GLN A 428 -15.83 -2.29 -2.02
C GLN A 428 -16.67 -3.29 -2.82
N HIS A 429 -16.76 -3.07 -4.12
CA HIS A 429 -17.43 -3.95 -5.07
C HIS A 429 -16.42 -4.44 -6.10
N PHE A 430 -16.23 -5.76 -6.21
CA PHE A 430 -15.32 -6.39 -7.16
C PHE A 430 -16.13 -7.10 -8.24
N ALA A 431 -16.00 -6.65 -9.48
CA ALA A 431 -16.48 -7.38 -10.65
C ALA A 431 -15.31 -8.16 -11.26
N ASN A 432 -15.56 -9.44 -11.58
CA ASN A 432 -14.59 -10.40 -12.11
C ASN A 432 -13.37 -10.58 -11.16
N PRO A 433 -13.58 -11.02 -9.91
CA PRO A 433 -12.49 -11.22 -8.96
C PRO A 433 -11.45 -12.19 -9.55
N ALA A 434 -10.15 -11.93 -9.33
CA ALA A 434 -9.05 -12.65 -9.97
C ALA A 434 -9.15 -12.71 -11.51
N TYR A 435 -9.71 -11.68 -12.15
CA TYR A 435 -9.89 -11.55 -13.60
C TYR A 435 -10.82 -12.59 -14.23
N ASN A 436 -11.67 -13.26 -13.45
CA ASN A 436 -12.49 -14.37 -13.91
C ASN A 436 -13.98 -14.01 -13.94
N ALA A 437 -14.56 -13.94 -15.15
CA ALA A 437 -15.98 -13.62 -15.35
C ALA A 437 -16.95 -14.70 -14.85
N ASP A 438 -16.46 -15.90 -14.56
CA ASP A 438 -17.27 -17.00 -14.01
C ASP A 438 -17.38 -16.96 -12.49
N ARG A 439 -16.85 -15.89 -11.85
CA ARG A 439 -16.84 -15.67 -10.42
C ARG A 439 -17.35 -14.27 -10.06
N GLY A 440 -18.08 -14.16 -8.93
CA GLY A 440 -18.58 -12.89 -8.41
C GLY A 440 -19.89 -12.40 -9.04
N PRO A 441 -20.23 -11.10 -8.92
CA PRO A 441 -19.43 -10.08 -8.20
C PRO A 441 -19.30 -10.33 -6.69
N VAL A 442 -18.33 -9.66 -6.07
CA VAL A 442 -18.05 -9.76 -4.63
C VAL A 442 -18.14 -8.39 -3.98
N ASN A 443 -18.81 -8.32 -2.83
CA ASN A 443 -18.84 -7.12 -2.00
C ASN A 443 -18.02 -7.35 -0.73
N ILE A 444 -17.31 -6.32 -0.29
CA ILE A 444 -16.59 -6.29 0.98
C ILE A 444 -16.96 -5.01 1.71
N PHE A 445 -17.45 -5.15 2.94
CA PHE A 445 -17.82 -4.02 3.81
C PHE A 445 -16.83 -3.92 4.95
N GLY A 446 -16.31 -2.74 5.20
CA GLY A 446 -15.27 -2.48 6.18
C GLY A 446 -15.63 -1.42 7.20
N MET A 447 -15.01 -1.53 8.35
CA MET A 447 -14.96 -0.51 9.38
C MET A 447 -13.52 -0.36 9.83
N ARG A 448 -13.02 0.88 9.94
CA ARG A 448 -11.69 1.20 10.44
C ARG A 448 -11.81 2.19 11.59
N LEU A 449 -11.16 1.89 12.70
CA LEU A 449 -10.89 2.82 13.79
C LEU A 449 -9.42 3.16 13.77
N HIS A 450 -9.10 4.45 13.63
CA HIS A 450 -7.74 4.96 13.56
C HIS A 450 -7.54 6.07 14.58
N THR A 451 -6.39 6.07 15.24
CA THR A 451 -5.98 7.14 16.15
C THR A 451 -4.50 7.46 15.95
N GLU A 452 -4.15 8.75 16.10
CA GLU A 452 -2.81 9.29 15.91
C GLU A 452 -2.52 10.42 16.91
N PHE A 453 -1.32 10.40 17.55
CA PHE A 453 -0.90 11.36 18.56
C PHE A 453 0.52 11.87 18.32
#